data_fb58efc1ab92a19408310957eef0d195
#
_entry.id   fb58efc1ab92a19408310957eef0d195
#
_cell.length_a   1.000
_cell.length_b   1.000
_cell.length_c   1.000
_cell.angle_alpha   90.00
_cell.angle_beta   90.00
_cell.angle_gamma   90.00
#
_symmetry.space_group_name_H-M   'P 1'
#
loop_
_entity.id
_entity.type
_entity.pdbx_description
1 polymer ?
#
loop_
_entity_poly.entity_id
_entity_poly.type
_entity_poly.pdbx_seq_one_letter_code
_entity_poly.pdbx_strand_id
1 'polypeptide(L)'
;MAQRRPAKNSPFLAPVPFYWCDVCHAPVMGRICTCGAKTRPVSVTPPGDVRPAFERDRALVNRIFEEQFGVPLIPDDQIAILNKVPDEDRMEEIILGGAVVCAIRFLPAENRWEVLPREAAAEFVSPTKRIIRVNDEAAGYIKDGSSVLMPGVTFVSPDIAVGDAVFVMSEAGECVAVGRAKMSYEETVGAARGQLVRTRRTQKPVVDTHPTTWDDAIRANKNILDIYENKSVEFVKDVISKNPDLTPTVSYSGGKDSLVTLLITLKAGLKLPMIFADTGLEFPETIQNVKDVAEKYGLSVISECGSEEFWKEFEVQGPPAVDFRWCCKSCKLAPVRRIIEKNWGEAVSFIGQRKFESAKRMQSPRVWRNKNVLCQLSAAPIQHWTAMHVWLYLFREEAPYNPLYELGLDRIGCFMCPSSDVACMKDIEARYPEMWKEWEAKLSAWGDAHGMPKQWAEKSLWRIRERNEEDADTDSHF
;
A
#
# COMPACT_ATOMS: atom_id res chain seq x y z
N MET A 1 -22.13 13.88 13.92
CA MET A 1 -20.83 13.63 14.55
C MET A 1 -19.80 14.52 13.88
N ALA A 2 -19.04 15.29 14.65
CA ALA A 2 -18.16 16.33 14.13
C ALA A 2 -16.93 15.68 13.47
N GLN A 3 -16.68 16.02 12.22
CA GLN A 3 -15.44 15.67 11.51
C GLN A 3 -14.25 16.23 12.30
N ARG A 4 -13.47 15.36 12.94
CA ARG A 4 -12.17 15.73 13.50
C ARG A 4 -11.25 16.07 12.32
N ARG A 5 -10.94 17.36 12.16
CA ARG A 5 -9.84 17.80 11.31
C ARG A 5 -8.55 17.10 11.80
N PRO A 6 -7.71 16.53 10.91
CA PRO A 6 -6.46 15.95 11.33
C PRO A 6 -5.66 17.01 12.09
N ALA A 7 -5.05 16.61 13.20
CA ALA A 7 -4.23 17.50 14.02
C ALA A 7 -3.12 18.11 13.15
N LYS A 8 -2.92 19.42 13.28
CA LYS A 8 -1.93 20.22 12.51
C LYS A 8 -0.47 19.79 12.66
N ASN A 9 -0.16 18.78 13.48
CA ASN A 9 1.18 18.28 13.81
C ASN A 9 1.33 16.76 13.66
N SER A 10 0.57 16.10 12.78
CA SER A 10 0.95 14.75 12.36
C SER A 10 2.27 14.88 11.59
N PRO A 11 3.36 14.21 12.00
CA PRO A 11 4.61 14.22 11.23
C PRO A 11 4.33 13.48 9.92
N PHE A 12 4.01 14.24 8.87
CA PHE A 12 3.95 13.67 7.54
C PHE A 12 5.34 13.11 7.22
N LEU A 13 5.35 11.87 6.74
CA LEU A 13 6.52 11.30 6.09
C LEU A 13 6.99 12.30 5.03
N ALA A 14 8.28 12.60 4.99
CA ALA A 14 8.82 13.41 3.90
C ALA A 14 8.41 12.77 2.58
N PRO A 15 7.85 13.53 1.63
CA PRO A 15 7.36 12.96 0.37
C PRO A 15 8.48 12.21 -0.33
N VAL A 16 8.18 10.98 -0.76
CA VAL A 16 9.09 10.19 -1.58
C VAL A 16 9.04 10.76 -3.00
N PRO A 17 10.16 11.25 -3.55
CA PRO A 17 10.15 11.76 -4.90
C PRO A 17 9.97 10.62 -5.90
N PHE A 18 9.07 10.81 -6.85
CA PHE A 18 8.77 9.89 -7.92
C PHE A 18 8.81 10.63 -9.27
N TYR A 19 9.38 10.01 -10.29
CA TYR A 19 9.65 10.65 -11.57
C TYR A 19 9.22 9.76 -12.74
N TRP A 20 9.11 10.38 -13.92
CA TRP A 20 8.84 9.73 -15.19
C TRP A 20 9.86 10.15 -16.24
N CYS A 21 10.34 9.22 -17.03
CA CYS A 21 11.21 9.47 -18.16
C CYS A 21 10.39 9.43 -19.47
N ASP A 22 10.20 10.59 -20.10
CA ASP A 22 9.44 10.70 -21.34
C ASP A 22 10.20 10.15 -22.58
N VAL A 23 11.48 9.79 -22.45
CA VAL A 23 12.26 9.12 -23.51
C VAL A 23 12.16 7.60 -23.42
N CYS A 24 12.16 7.06 -22.20
CA CYS A 24 12.01 5.62 -21.96
C CYS A 24 10.56 5.20 -21.70
N HIS A 25 9.64 6.15 -21.63
CA HIS A 25 8.23 5.96 -21.31
C HIS A 25 8.03 5.14 -20.01
N ALA A 26 8.84 5.42 -18.97
CA ALA A 26 8.92 4.56 -17.80
C ALA A 26 9.08 5.36 -16.48
N PRO A 27 8.63 4.78 -15.35
CA PRO A 27 8.86 5.35 -14.02
C PRO A 27 10.34 5.30 -13.65
N VAL A 28 10.85 6.37 -13.02
CA VAL A 28 12.24 6.49 -12.59
C VAL A 28 12.30 7.01 -11.16
N MET A 29 13.18 6.44 -10.32
CA MET A 29 13.35 6.84 -8.93
C MET A 29 14.44 7.90 -8.74
N GLY A 30 14.78 8.64 -9.79
CA GLY A 30 15.78 9.68 -9.78
C GLY A 30 15.54 10.75 -10.83
N ARG A 31 16.26 11.88 -10.69
CA ARG A 31 16.14 13.02 -11.61
C ARG A 31 16.79 12.80 -12.97
N ILE A 32 17.58 11.73 -13.10
CA ILE A 32 18.27 11.34 -14.35
C ILE A 32 17.98 9.87 -14.57
N CYS A 33 17.45 9.55 -15.74
CA CYS A 33 17.24 8.18 -16.20
C CYS A 33 18.57 7.51 -16.59
N THR A 34 18.62 6.19 -16.59
CA THR A 34 19.78 5.44 -17.11
C THR A 34 20.11 5.80 -18.57
N CYS A 35 19.12 6.21 -19.37
CA CYS A 35 19.35 6.71 -20.75
C CYS A 35 20.05 8.08 -20.82
N GLY A 36 20.27 8.75 -19.67
CA GLY A 36 20.86 10.08 -19.58
C GLY A 36 19.87 11.24 -19.64
N ALA A 37 18.59 10.99 -19.94
CA ALA A 37 17.56 12.01 -20.01
C ALA A 37 17.19 12.55 -18.62
N LYS A 38 16.84 13.84 -18.54
CA LYS A 38 16.20 14.42 -17.37
C LYS A 38 14.77 13.89 -17.26
N THR A 39 14.37 13.52 -16.04
CA THR A 39 13.03 13.02 -15.74
C THR A 39 12.13 14.16 -15.27
N ARG A 40 10.82 14.05 -15.50
CA ARG A 40 9.83 14.96 -14.91
C ARG A 40 9.30 14.41 -13.58
N PRO A 41 9.02 15.26 -12.59
CA PRO A 41 8.41 14.81 -11.35
C PRO A 41 6.96 14.39 -11.58
N VAL A 42 6.56 13.31 -10.93
CA VAL A 42 5.16 12.86 -10.86
C VAL A 42 4.57 13.34 -9.54
N SER A 43 3.53 14.14 -9.61
CA SER A 43 2.86 14.67 -8.42
C SER A 43 1.92 13.62 -7.84
N VAL A 44 2.27 13.06 -6.69
CA VAL A 44 1.47 12.10 -5.94
C VAL A 44 1.18 12.63 -4.54
N THR A 45 0.09 12.15 -3.93
CA THR A 45 -0.22 12.49 -2.54
C THR A 45 0.81 11.83 -1.60
N PRO A 46 1.39 12.56 -0.63
CA PRO A 46 2.28 11.95 0.36
C PRO A 46 1.65 10.78 1.13
N PRO A 47 2.44 9.74 1.50
CA PRO A 47 3.91 9.68 1.48
C PRO A 47 4.55 9.42 0.11
N GLY A 48 3.85 8.87 -0.87
CA GLY A 48 4.38 8.61 -2.20
C GLY A 48 5.30 7.37 -2.29
N ASP A 49 5.21 6.42 -1.37
CA ASP A 49 5.93 5.14 -1.42
C ASP A 49 5.21 4.16 -2.35
N VAL A 50 5.27 4.46 -3.64
CA VAL A 50 4.50 3.81 -4.70
C VAL A 50 4.92 2.35 -4.93
N ARG A 51 3.97 1.53 -5.39
CA ARG A 51 4.14 0.10 -5.71
C ARG A 51 3.57 -0.27 -7.08
N PRO A 52 4.00 -1.37 -7.72
CA PRO A 52 3.31 -1.94 -8.87
C PRO A 52 1.85 -2.28 -8.56
N ALA A 53 0.98 -2.10 -9.55
CA ALA A 53 -0.32 -2.74 -9.58
C ALA A 53 -0.16 -4.13 -10.20
N PHE A 54 -0.43 -5.17 -9.43
CA PHE A 54 -0.47 -6.53 -9.92
C PHE A 54 -1.79 -6.82 -10.63
N GLU A 55 -1.92 -8.01 -11.24
CA GLU A 55 -3.10 -8.36 -12.04
C GLU A 55 -4.41 -8.21 -11.26
N ARG A 56 -4.42 -8.63 -10.00
CA ARG A 56 -5.61 -8.48 -9.13
C ARG A 56 -5.95 -7.02 -8.83
N ASP A 57 -4.94 -6.16 -8.63
CA ASP A 57 -5.15 -4.72 -8.44
C ASP A 57 -5.73 -4.10 -9.72
N ARG A 58 -5.18 -4.45 -10.90
CA ARG A 58 -5.66 -3.98 -12.21
C ARG A 58 -7.12 -4.39 -12.43
N ALA A 59 -7.44 -5.67 -12.19
CA ALA A 59 -8.80 -6.19 -12.31
C ALA A 59 -9.78 -5.47 -11.36
N LEU A 60 -9.37 -5.20 -10.12
CA LEU A 60 -10.16 -4.44 -9.16
C LEU A 60 -10.44 -3.02 -9.67
N VAL A 61 -9.40 -2.29 -10.08
CA VAL A 61 -9.53 -0.91 -10.58
C VAL A 61 -10.42 -0.87 -11.82
N ASN A 62 -10.16 -1.74 -12.80
CA ASN A 62 -10.95 -1.80 -14.03
C ASN A 62 -12.42 -2.11 -13.76
N ARG A 63 -12.71 -3.09 -12.91
CA ARG A 63 -14.10 -3.42 -12.53
C ARG A 63 -14.80 -2.23 -11.89
N ILE A 64 -14.19 -1.59 -10.89
CA ILE A 64 -14.82 -0.46 -10.17
C ILE A 64 -15.01 0.73 -11.11
N PHE A 65 -14.03 1.00 -11.98
CA PHE A 65 -14.12 2.11 -12.93
C PHE A 65 -15.21 1.84 -13.99
N GLU A 66 -15.29 0.63 -14.50
CA GLU A 66 -16.32 0.22 -15.48
C GLU A 66 -17.73 0.25 -14.88
N GLU A 67 -17.91 -0.18 -13.64
CA GLU A 67 -19.19 -0.06 -12.92
C GLU A 67 -19.68 1.39 -12.89
N GLN A 68 -18.79 2.34 -12.63
CA GLN A 68 -19.13 3.75 -12.44
C GLN A 68 -19.06 4.61 -13.70
N PHE A 69 -18.18 4.28 -14.65
CA PHE A 69 -17.95 5.10 -15.85
C PHE A 69 -18.16 4.36 -17.17
N GLY A 70 -18.53 3.07 -17.12
CA GLY A 70 -18.95 2.26 -18.26
C GLY A 70 -17.83 1.71 -19.14
N VAL A 71 -16.57 1.89 -18.77
CA VAL A 71 -15.38 1.39 -19.49
C VAL A 71 -14.27 1.03 -18.48
N PRO A 72 -13.41 0.04 -18.76
CA PRO A 72 -12.22 -0.21 -17.96
C PRO A 72 -11.21 0.93 -18.12
N LEU A 73 -10.39 1.18 -17.08
CA LEU A 73 -9.45 2.31 -17.08
C LEU A 73 -8.05 1.95 -17.58
N ILE A 74 -7.50 0.82 -17.12
CA ILE A 74 -6.09 0.47 -17.33
C ILE A 74 -5.95 -0.35 -18.61
N PRO A 75 -5.31 0.18 -19.67
CA PRO A 75 -5.04 -0.57 -20.89
C PRO A 75 -4.06 -1.74 -20.64
N ASP A 76 -4.13 -2.81 -21.43
CA ASP A 76 -3.29 -4.00 -21.26
C ASP A 76 -1.81 -3.73 -21.52
N ASP A 77 -1.49 -2.77 -22.40
CA ASP A 77 -0.14 -2.38 -22.80
C ASP A 77 0.50 -1.32 -21.88
N GLN A 78 -0.15 -0.98 -20.78
CA GLN A 78 0.34 -0.01 -19.79
C GLN A 78 0.64 -0.67 -18.45
N ILE A 79 1.79 -0.35 -17.85
CA ILE A 79 1.98 -0.63 -16.43
C ILE A 79 1.16 0.36 -15.60
N ALA A 80 0.58 -0.13 -14.51
CA ALA A 80 -0.09 0.70 -13.54
C ALA A 80 0.68 0.70 -12.22
N ILE A 81 0.68 1.86 -11.56
CA ILE A 81 1.38 2.08 -10.31
C ILE A 81 0.37 2.60 -9.28
N LEU A 82 0.46 2.10 -8.06
CA LEU A 82 -0.42 2.45 -6.97
C LEU A 82 0.33 3.25 -5.91
N ASN A 83 -0.32 4.31 -5.42
CA ASN A 83 0.13 5.11 -4.30
C ASN A 83 -0.90 5.06 -3.18
N LYS A 84 -0.57 4.41 -2.07
CA LYS A 84 -1.44 4.36 -0.89
C LYS A 84 -1.51 5.73 -0.24
N VAL A 85 -2.73 6.22 -0.06
CA VAL A 85 -3.03 7.54 0.51
C VAL A 85 -3.74 7.36 1.84
N PRO A 86 -3.41 8.16 2.88
CA PRO A 86 -4.14 8.14 4.14
C PRO A 86 -5.61 8.54 3.95
N ASP A 87 -6.52 7.66 4.36
CA ASP A 87 -7.97 7.89 4.40
C ASP A 87 -8.57 7.13 5.58
N GLU A 88 -9.90 7.08 5.69
CA GLU A 88 -10.61 6.30 6.69
C GLU A 88 -10.30 4.79 6.59
N ASP A 89 -10.22 4.26 5.35
CA ASP A 89 -9.81 2.90 5.05
C ASP A 89 -8.89 2.90 3.80
N ARG A 90 -8.86 1.83 3.02
CA ARG A 90 -8.00 1.69 1.86
C ARG A 90 -8.33 2.73 0.80
N MET A 91 -7.38 3.60 0.50
CA MET A 91 -7.39 4.54 -0.61
C MET A 91 -6.08 4.47 -1.37
N GLU A 92 -6.14 4.36 -2.70
CA GLU A 92 -4.97 4.30 -3.57
C GLU A 92 -5.16 5.22 -4.78
N GLU A 93 -4.18 6.05 -5.06
CA GLU A 93 -4.07 6.76 -6.34
C GLU A 93 -3.53 5.81 -7.41
N ILE A 94 -4.12 5.83 -8.59
CA ILE A 94 -3.71 5.06 -9.76
C ILE A 94 -2.91 5.98 -10.68
N ILE A 95 -1.70 5.55 -11.02
CA ILE A 95 -0.77 6.30 -11.84
C ILE A 95 -0.55 5.52 -13.14
N LEU A 96 -0.86 6.17 -14.27
CA LEU A 96 -0.59 5.70 -15.63
C LEU A 96 0.19 6.79 -16.38
N GLY A 97 1.14 6.42 -17.23
CA GLY A 97 1.87 7.36 -18.07
C GLY A 97 2.50 8.53 -17.32
N GLY A 98 2.91 8.30 -16.08
CA GLY A 98 3.51 9.32 -15.23
C GLY A 98 2.54 10.40 -14.72
N ALA A 99 1.25 10.10 -14.64
CA ALA A 99 0.22 10.98 -14.08
C ALA A 99 -0.76 10.21 -13.19
N VAL A 100 -1.29 10.85 -12.14
CA VAL A 100 -2.40 10.29 -11.37
C VAL A 100 -3.67 10.43 -12.20
N VAL A 101 -4.25 9.30 -12.61
CA VAL A 101 -5.46 9.24 -13.45
C VAL A 101 -6.75 9.14 -12.64
N CYS A 102 -6.70 8.50 -11.49
CA CYS A 102 -7.81 8.49 -10.53
C CYS A 102 -7.29 8.08 -9.15
N ALA A 103 -8.17 8.09 -8.16
CA ALA A 103 -7.99 7.34 -6.93
C ALA A 103 -9.21 6.44 -6.72
N ILE A 104 -9.01 5.27 -6.11
CA ILE A 104 -10.08 4.43 -5.59
C ILE A 104 -10.05 4.49 -4.08
N ARG A 105 -11.22 4.48 -3.43
CA ARG A 105 -11.33 4.38 -1.98
C ARG A 105 -12.44 3.42 -1.57
N PHE A 106 -12.21 2.72 -0.49
CA PHE A 106 -13.22 1.89 0.13
C PHE A 106 -13.97 2.68 1.19
N LEU A 107 -15.29 2.57 1.19
CA LEU A 107 -16.19 3.18 2.16
C LEU A 107 -16.74 2.08 3.09
N PRO A 108 -16.17 1.88 4.28
CA PRO A 108 -16.53 0.76 5.15
C PRO A 108 -17.99 0.78 5.59
N ALA A 109 -18.54 1.97 5.85
CA ALA A 109 -19.93 2.13 6.28
C ALA A 109 -20.95 1.69 5.21
N GLU A 110 -20.58 1.84 3.93
CA GLU A 110 -21.43 1.54 2.77
C GLU A 110 -21.04 0.21 2.11
N ASN A 111 -19.93 -0.38 2.55
CA ASN A 111 -19.35 -1.60 2.00
C ASN A 111 -19.17 -1.54 0.46
N ARG A 112 -18.69 -0.44 -0.06
CA ARG A 112 -18.48 -0.22 -1.50
C ARG A 112 -17.20 0.56 -1.80
N TRP A 113 -16.77 0.42 -3.04
CA TRP A 113 -15.70 1.21 -3.62
C TRP A 113 -16.22 2.45 -4.33
N GLU A 114 -15.46 3.54 -4.27
CA GLU A 114 -15.71 4.77 -5.02
C GLU A 114 -14.47 5.14 -5.82
N VAL A 115 -14.70 5.60 -7.07
CA VAL A 115 -13.66 6.19 -7.92
C VAL A 115 -13.70 7.71 -7.82
N LEU A 116 -12.52 8.30 -7.66
CA LEU A 116 -12.29 9.74 -7.70
C LEU A 116 -11.46 10.06 -8.95
N PRO A 117 -12.08 10.30 -10.12
CA PRO A 117 -11.37 10.48 -11.38
C PRO A 117 -10.54 11.76 -11.37
N ARG A 118 -9.54 11.79 -12.26
CA ARG A 118 -8.80 12.98 -12.67
C ARG A 118 -9.00 13.18 -14.18
N GLU A 119 -8.78 14.39 -14.66
CA GLU A 119 -8.85 14.71 -16.10
C GLU A 119 -7.93 13.81 -16.93
N ALA A 120 -6.77 13.47 -16.38
CA ALA A 120 -5.79 12.57 -17.01
C ALA A 120 -6.34 11.18 -17.38
N ALA A 121 -7.41 10.71 -16.74
CA ALA A 121 -8.04 9.44 -17.11
C ALA A 121 -8.60 9.45 -18.52
N ALA A 122 -9.08 10.62 -18.99
CA ALA A 122 -9.64 10.78 -20.34
C ALA A 122 -8.60 10.68 -21.46
N GLU A 123 -7.31 10.69 -21.15
CA GLU A 123 -6.24 10.39 -22.13
C GLU A 123 -6.14 8.90 -22.46
N PHE A 124 -6.66 8.02 -21.57
CA PHE A 124 -6.64 6.57 -21.75
C PHE A 124 -8.00 5.99 -22.14
N VAL A 125 -9.11 6.64 -21.73
CA VAL A 125 -10.45 6.12 -21.93
C VAL A 125 -11.47 7.20 -22.24
N SER A 126 -12.55 6.81 -22.93
CA SER A 126 -13.72 7.64 -23.16
C SER A 126 -14.88 7.13 -22.30
N PRO A 127 -15.19 7.77 -21.16
CA PRO A 127 -16.29 7.32 -20.30
C PRO A 127 -17.62 7.31 -21.03
N THR A 128 -18.50 6.36 -20.70
CA THR A 128 -19.85 6.25 -21.30
C THR A 128 -20.97 6.48 -20.28
N LYS A 129 -20.64 6.53 -18.97
CA LYS A 129 -21.54 6.86 -17.86
C LYS A 129 -21.02 8.07 -17.09
N ARG A 130 -21.90 8.72 -16.33
CA ARG A 130 -21.60 9.88 -15.49
C ARG A 130 -20.90 11.01 -16.23
N ILE A 131 -21.41 11.28 -17.45
CA ILE A 131 -20.90 12.31 -18.34
C ILE A 131 -21.85 13.52 -18.35
N ILE A 132 -21.27 14.71 -18.33
CA ILE A 132 -21.97 15.96 -18.58
C ILE A 132 -21.28 16.62 -19.77
N ARG A 133 -22.04 17.05 -20.79
CA ARG A 133 -21.49 17.85 -21.90
C ARG A 133 -21.87 19.29 -21.74
N VAL A 134 -20.94 20.15 -22.14
CA VAL A 134 -21.09 21.60 -22.07
C VAL A 134 -20.73 22.23 -23.41
N ASN A 135 -21.38 23.36 -23.73
CA ASN A 135 -21.04 24.13 -24.92
C ASN A 135 -19.64 24.76 -24.81
N ASP A 136 -19.09 25.24 -25.93
CA ASP A 136 -17.71 25.75 -26.03
C ASP A 136 -17.47 26.98 -25.13
N GLU A 137 -18.46 27.85 -24.97
CA GLU A 137 -18.35 29.02 -24.10
C GLU A 137 -18.18 28.59 -22.64
N ALA A 138 -19.03 27.69 -22.15
CA ALA A 138 -18.94 27.17 -20.81
C ALA A 138 -17.64 26.36 -20.60
N ALA A 139 -17.21 25.61 -21.62
CA ALA A 139 -15.96 24.84 -21.58
C ALA A 139 -14.75 25.75 -21.32
N GLY A 140 -14.70 26.93 -21.92
CA GLY A 140 -13.65 27.94 -21.66
C GLY A 140 -13.58 28.33 -20.19
N TYR A 141 -14.71 28.76 -19.61
CA TYR A 141 -14.75 29.14 -18.19
C TYR A 141 -14.43 28.00 -17.24
N ILE A 142 -14.86 26.77 -17.57
CA ILE A 142 -14.63 25.60 -16.75
C ILE A 142 -13.13 25.21 -16.72
N LYS A 143 -12.45 25.28 -17.85
CA LYS A 143 -10.98 25.09 -17.92
C LYS A 143 -10.23 26.10 -17.04
N ASP A 144 -10.75 27.32 -16.89
CA ASP A 144 -10.22 28.34 -15.99
C ASP A 144 -10.60 28.12 -14.51
N GLY A 145 -11.29 27.01 -14.20
CA GLY A 145 -11.62 26.55 -12.84
C GLY A 145 -13.02 26.96 -12.35
N SER A 146 -13.90 27.40 -13.24
CA SER A 146 -15.31 27.66 -12.89
C SER A 146 -16.08 26.36 -12.69
N SER A 147 -17.13 26.42 -11.87
CA SER A 147 -18.11 25.33 -11.71
C SER A 147 -19.01 25.22 -12.93
N VAL A 148 -19.58 24.02 -13.16
CA VAL A 148 -20.57 23.83 -14.24
C VAL A 148 -21.92 24.37 -13.80
N LEU A 149 -22.45 25.30 -14.58
CA LEU A 149 -23.79 25.89 -14.40
C LEU A 149 -24.73 25.42 -15.49
N MET A 150 -26.01 25.22 -15.14
CA MET A 150 -27.05 24.73 -16.05
C MET A 150 -27.13 25.42 -17.43
N PRO A 151 -27.00 26.75 -17.56
CA PRO A 151 -27.10 27.41 -18.86
C PRO A 151 -26.09 26.96 -19.93
N GLY A 152 -24.91 26.44 -19.49
CA GLY A 152 -23.87 25.94 -20.41
C GLY A 152 -23.96 24.42 -20.69
N VAL A 153 -24.93 23.71 -20.10
CA VAL A 153 -25.06 22.28 -20.21
C VAL A 153 -25.87 21.87 -21.42
N THR A 154 -25.34 20.96 -22.25
CA THR A 154 -26.00 20.43 -23.44
C THR A 154 -26.44 18.98 -23.28
N PHE A 155 -25.85 18.22 -22.35
CA PHE A 155 -26.22 16.84 -22.05
C PHE A 155 -25.88 16.47 -20.62
N VAL A 156 -26.73 15.68 -19.97
CA VAL A 156 -26.52 15.06 -18.65
C VAL A 156 -26.82 13.58 -18.75
N SER A 157 -25.90 12.76 -18.30
CA SER A 157 -26.09 11.29 -18.23
C SER A 157 -27.21 10.95 -17.25
N PRO A 158 -28.16 10.04 -17.61
CA PRO A 158 -29.33 9.75 -16.78
C PRO A 158 -29.00 8.98 -15.48
N ASP A 159 -27.81 8.45 -15.35
CA ASP A 159 -27.31 7.71 -14.20
C ASP A 159 -26.67 8.58 -13.10
N ILE A 160 -26.70 9.91 -13.25
CA ILE A 160 -26.08 10.83 -12.29
C ILE A 160 -26.99 11.07 -11.07
N ALA A 161 -26.47 10.78 -9.89
CA ALA A 161 -27.03 11.16 -8.60
C ALA A 161 -26.24 12.27 -7.92
N VAL A 162 -26.87 12.98 -6.96
CA VAL A 162 -26.19 13.99 -6.16
C VAL A 162 -25.00 13.39 -5.42
N GLY A 163 -23.84 14.02 -5.54
CA GLY A 163 -22.59 13.56 -4.92
C GLY A 163 -21.74 12.66 -5.80
N ASP A 164 -22.25 12.19 -6.94
CA ASP A 164 -21.47 11.36 -7.86
C ASP A 164 -20.27 12.11 -8.44
N ALA A 165 -19.18 11.38 -8.63
CA ALA A 165 -18.06 11.85 -9.42
C ALA A 165 -18.43 11.79 -10.91
N VAL A 166 -18.12 12.85 -11.66
CA VAL A 166 -18.53 13.00 -13.07
C VAL A 166 -17.39 13.53 -13.93
N PHE A 167 -17.40 13.15 -15.21
CA PHE A 167 -16.60 13.77 -16.24
C PHE A 167 -17.40 14.89 -16.91
N VAL A 168 -16.76 16.04 -17.12
CA VAL A 168 -17.31 17.17 -17.88
C VAL A 168 -16.59 17.23 -19.21
N MET A 169 -17.33 17.07 -20.30
CA MET A 169 -16.83 16.99 -21.67
C MET A 169 -17.28 18.20 -22.47
N SER A 170 -16.45 18.70 -23.35
CA SER A 170 -16.87 19.63 -24.38
C SER A 170 -17.73 18.93 -25.45
N GLU A 171 -18.38 19.69 -26.34
CA GLU A 171 -19.09 19.10 -27.49
C GLU A 171 -18.15 18.37 -28.45
N ALA A 172 -16.89 18.79 -28.52
CA ALA A 172 -15.83 18.13 -29.29
C ALA A 172 -15.35 16.81 -28.66
N GLY A 173 -15.83 16.46 -27.45
CA GLY A 173 -15.43 15.24 -26.73
C GLY A 173 -14.16 15.36 -25.92
N GLU A 174 -13.62 16.58 -25.71
CA GLU A 174 -12.47 16.80 -24.82
C GLU A 174 -12.96 16.84 -23.36
N CYS A 175 -12.22 16.17 -22.46
CA CYS A 175 -12.46 16.30 -21.02
C CYS A 175 -11.96 17.68 -20.55
N VAL A 176 -12.88 18.52 -20.12
CA VAL A 176 -12.60 19.89 -19.65
C VAL A 176 -12.48 20.01 -18.14
N ALA A 177 -13.08 19.07 -17.42
CA ALA A 177 -12.97 18.97 -15.96
C ALA A 177 -13.49 17.62 -15.44
N VAL A 178 -13.19 17.34 -14.20
CA VAL A 178 -13.86 16.34 -13.37
C VAL A 178 -14.41 17.03 -12.12
N GLY A 179 -15.46 16.46 -11.51
CA GLY A 179 -16.07 17.10 -10.34
C GLY A 179 -17.07 16.23 -9.61
N ARG A 180 -17.82 16.86 -8.71
CA ARG A 180 -18.92 16.26 -7.98
C ARG A 180 -20.24 16.86 -8.40
N ALA A 181 -21.21 16.03 -8.78
CA ALA A 181 -22.57 16.45 -9.10
C ALA A 181 -23.24 17.05 -7.86
N LYS A 182 -23.91 18.20 -8.06
CA LYS A 182 -24.70 18.90 -7.05
C LYS A 182 -26.19 18.76 -7.29
N MET A 183 -26.56 18.28 -8.46
CA MET A 183 -27.91 17.95 -8.87
C MET A 183 -27.93 16.54 -9.44
N SER A 184 -29.01 15.78 -9.22
CA SER A 184 -29.26 14.54 -9.92
C SER A 184 -29.74 14.80 -11.35
N TYR A 185 -29.79 13.74 -12.19
CA TYR A 185 -30.36 13.87 -13.53
C TYR A 185 -31.79 14.41 -13.50
N GLU A 186 -32.64 13.86 -12.60
CA GLU A 186 -34.04 14.26 -12.46
C GLU A 186 -34.19 15.75 -12.11
N GLU A 187 -33.32 16.27 -11.25
CA GLU A 187 -33.31 17.69 -10.85
C GLU A 187 -32.85 18.61 -11.98
N THR A 188 -32.16 18.10 -13.00
CA THR A 188 -31.74 18.88 -14.17
C THR A 188 -32.84 19.03 -15.21
N VAL A 189 -33.83 18.13 -15.22
CA VAL A 189 -34.91 18.16 -16.19
C VAL A 189 -35.77 19.42 -15.99
N GLY A 190 -35.74 20.34 -16.96
CA GLY A 190 -36.45 21.62 -16.92
C GLY A 190 -35.77 22.71 -16.06
N ALA A 191 -34.62 22.45 -15.48
CA ALA A 191 -33.88 23.43 -14.70
C ALA A 191 -33.17 24.45 -15.60
N ALA A 192 -33.59 25.70 -15.56
CA ALA A 192 -32.97 26.79 -16.32
C ALA A 192 -31.71 27.39 -15.63
N ARG A 193 -31.52 27.13 -14.33
CA ARG A 193 -30.45 27.70 -13.51
C ARG A 193 -30.03 26.69 -12.43
N GLY A 194 -28.81 26.85 -11.93
CA GLY A 194 -28.26 26.03 -10.83
C GLY A 194 -26.82 25.62 -11.09
N GLN A 195 -26.12 25.24 -10.02
CA GLN A 195 -24.80 24.67 -10.10
C GLN A 195 -24.94 23.15 -10.24
N LEU A 196 -24.63 22.61 -11.42
CA LEU A 196 -24.71 21.18 -11.67
C LEU A 196 -23.48 20.43 -11.13
N VAL A 197 -22.27 20.96 -11.35
CA VAL A 197 -21.04 20.33 -10.88
C VAL A 197 -20.16 21.32 -10.14
N ARG A 198 -19.66 20.88 -8.98
CA ARG A 198 -18.51 21.50 -8.35
C ARG A 198 -17.24 20.87 -8.93
N THR A 199 -16.57 21.60 -9.81
CA THR A 199 -15.34 21.14 -10.46
C THR A 199 -14.20 21.01 -9.46
N ARG A 200 -13.29 20.06 -9.73
CA ARG A 200 -12.03 19.95 -9.04
C ARG A 200 -11.00 20.77 -9.81
N ARG A 201 -10.36 21.71 -9.13
CA ARG A 201 -9.23 22.46 -9.73
C ARG A 201 -8.00 21.54 -9.73
N THR A 202 -7.51 21.18 -10.90
CA THR A 202 -6.25 20.46 -11.09
C THR A 202 -5.50 21.13 -12.24
N GLN A 203 -4.17 21.15 -12.14
CA GLN A 203 -3.36 21.42 -13.32
C GLN A 203 -3.41 20.17 -14.19
N LYS A 204 -3.69 20.31 -15.49
CA LYS A 204 -3.65 19.18 -16.42
C LYS A 204 -2.21 18.63 -16.46
N PRO A 205 -1.96 17.41 -15.98
CA PRO A 205 -0.61 16.86 -16.00
C PRO A 205 -0.23 16.46 -17.41
N VAL A 206 1.09 16.37 -17.65
CA VAL A 206 1.59 15.72 -18.86
C VAL A 206 1.38 14.22 -18.70
N VAL A 207 0.70 13.60 -19.64
CA VAL A 207 0.41 12.17 -19.66
C VAL A 207 1.15 11.53 -20.83
N ASP A 208 1.79 10.43 -20.57
CA ASP A 208 2.48 9.61 -21.57
C ASP A 208 1.62 8.37 -21.87
N THR A 209 1.10 8.26 -23.08
CA THR A 209 0.22 7.16 -23.49
C THR A 209 0.97 6.03 -24.24
N HIS A 210 2.30 6.11 -24.35
CA HIS A 210 3.08 5.04 -24.99
C HIS A 210 3.03 3.77 -24.17
N PRO A 211 2.97 2.59 -24.81
CA PRO A 211 3.08 1.29 -24.16
C PRO A 211 4.33 1.21 -23.26
N THR A 212 4.19 0.56 -22.11
CA THR A 212 5.25 0.47 -21.11
C THR A 212 5.22 -0.89 -20.43
N THR A 213 6.39 -1.46 -20.21
CA THR A 213 6.58 -2.74 -19.50
C THR A 213 7.39 -2.56 -18.22
N TRP A 214 7.37 -3.57 -17.34
CA TRP A 214 8.25 -3.57 -16.16
C TRP A 214 9.73 -3.69 -16.55
N ASP A 215 10.04 -4.33 -17.69
CA ASP A 215 11.42 -4.40 -18.23
C ASP A 215 11.92 -3.01 -18.65
N ASP A 216 11.04 -2.16 -19.20
CA ASP A 216 11.38 -0.76 -19.50
C ASP A 216 11.71 -0.01 -18.22
N ALA A 217 10.91 -0.21 -17.18
CA ALA A 217 11.13 0.40 -15.86
C ALA A 217 12.45 -0.08 -15.22
N ILE A 218 12.76 -1.39 -15.31
CA ILE A 218 14.03 -1.95 -14.82
C ILE A 218 15.21 -1.32 -15.57
N ARG A 219 15.16 -1.26 -16.90
CA ARG A 219 16.22 -0.66 -17.72
C ARG A 219 16.41 0.83 -17.40
N ALA A 220 15.33 1.58 -17.25
CA ALA A 220 15.35 2.99 -16.93
C ALA A 220 15.99 3.29 -15.55
N ASN A 221 15.93 2.33 -14.63
CA ASN A 221 16.45 2.45 -13.27
C ASN A 221 17.75 1.67 -13.00
N LYS A 222 18.35 1.05 -13.99
CA LYS A 222 19.51 0.16 -13.82
C LYS A 222 20.61 0.79 -12.95
N ASN A 223 21.07 1.99 -13.31
CA ASN A 223 22.14 2.67 -12.58
C ASN A 223 21.75 2.99 -11.13
N ILE A 224 20.49 3.33 -10.87
CA ILE A 224 19.97 3.64 -9.54
C ILE A 224 19.95 2.37 -8.69
N LEU A 225 19.44 1.27 -9.25
CA LEU A 225 19.40 -0.03 -8.58
C LEU A 225 20.80 -0.53 -8.23
N ASP A 226 21.76 -0.42 -9.16
CA ASP A 226 23.16 -0.81 -8.94
C ASP A 226 23.79 -0.01 -7.77
N ILE A 227 23.53 1.30 -7.72
CA ILE A 227 24.01 2.15 -6.61
C ILE A 227 23.42 1.73 -5.28
N TYR A 228 22.13 1.47 -5.23
CA TYR A 228 21.42 1.09 -4.00
C TYR A 228 21.84 -0.32 -3.53
N GLU A 229 22.00 -1.28 -4.45
CA GLU A 229 22.54 -2.60 -4.18
C GLU A 229 23.94 -2.52 -3.57
N ASN A 230 24.87 -1.86 -4.26
CA ASN A 230 26.26 -1.75 -3.81
C ASN A 230 26.38 -1.13 -2.40
N LYS A 231 25.67 -0.01 -2.15
CA LYS A 231 25.62 0.63 -0.82
C LYS A 231 25.05 -0.28 0.26
N SER A 232 24.09 -1.15 -0.10
CA SER A 232 23.49 -2.09 0.87
C SER A 232 24.42 -3.28 1.13
N VAL A 233 25.13 -3.76 0.13
CA VAL A 233 26.16 -4.81 0.25
C VAL A 233 27.32 -4.32 1.11
N GLU A 234 27.84 -3.12 0.84
CA GLU A 234 28.91 -2.50 1.62
C GLU A 234 28.48 -2.32 3.10
N PHE A 235 27.25 -1.88 3.33
CA PHE A 235 26.71 -1.75 4.69
C PHE A 235 26.65 -3.09 5.42
N VAL A 236 26.23 -4.17 4.77
CA VAL A 236 26.22 -5.52 5.37
C VAL A 236 27.62 -5.93 5.79
N LYS A 237 28.62 -5.75 4.93
CA LYS A 237 30.02 -6.07 5.21
C LYS A 237 30.59 -5.23 6.35
N ASP A 238 30.29 -3.93 6.38
CA ASP A 238 30.70 -3.01 7.45
C ASP A 238 30.11 -3.39 8.80
N VAL A 239 28.81 -3.74 8.85
CA VAL A 239 28.15 -4.16 10.10
C VAL A 239 28.79 -5.43 10.67
N ILE A 240 29.10 -6.42 9.82
CA ILE A 240 29.76 -7.66 10.27
C ILE A 240 31.17 -7.38 10.77
N SER A 241 31.95 -6.59 10.05
CA SER A 241 33.32 -6.26 10.42
C SER A 241 33.42 -5.52 11.78
N LYS A 242 32.40 -4.73 12.11
CA LYS A 242 32.30 -3.99 13.38
C LYS A 242 31.76 -4.82 14.56
N ASN A 243 31.21 -6.00 14.28
CA ASN A 243 30.60 -6.86 15.28
C ASN A 243 31.07 -8.32 15.11
N PRO A 244 32.37 -8.58 15.18
CA PRO A 244 32.94 -9.92 14.89
C PRO A 244 32.50 -11.01 15.86
N ASP A 245 32.09 -10.63 17.06
CA ASP A 245 31.67 -11.56 18.13
C ASP A 245 30.19 -11.97 18.00
N LEU A 246 29.41 -11.30 17.14
CA LEU A 246 28.00 -11.60 16.96
C LEU A 246 27.77 -12.52 15.76
N THR A 247 26.96 -13.55 15.94
CA THR A 247 26.58 -14.43 14.83
C THR A 247 25.66 -13.69 13.85
N PRO A 248 26.02 -13.57 12.54
CA PRO A 248 25.16 -12.92 11.56
C PRO A 248 23.99 -13.82 11.14
N THR A 249 22.80 -13.25 11.10
CA THR A 249 21.54 -13.90 10.71
C THR A 249 20.72 -13.01 9.82
N VAL A 250 19.71 -13.53 9.14
CA VAL A 250 18.72 -12.75 8.39
C VAL A 250 17.32 -13.07 8.88
N SER A 251 16.55 -12.02 9.21
CA SER A 251 15.12 -12.18 9.56
C SER A 251 14.29 -12.20 8.29
N TYR A 252 13.59 -13.31 8.06
CA TYR A 252 12.74 -13.51 6.90
C TYR A 252 11.28 -13.70 7.30
N SER A 253 10.38 -12.89 6.77
CA SER A 253 8.94 -12.91 7.12
C SER A 253 8.04 -13.32 5.96
N GLY A 254 8.60 -13.82 4.84
CA GLY A 254 7.85 -14.07 3.61
C GLY A 254 7.46 -12.79 2.86
N GLY A 255 7.84 -11.61 3.33
CA GLY A 255 7.53 -10.34 2.70
C GLY A 255 8.64 -9.84 1.76
N LYS A 256 8.28 -9.00 0.79
CA LYS A 256 9.19 -8.43 -0.23
C LYS A 256 10.44 -7.77 0.33
N ASP A 257 10.30 -7.03 1.44
CA ASP A 257 11.40 -6.25 2.02
C ASP A 257 12.42 -7.19 2.69
N SER A 258 11.96 -8.25 3.36
CA SER A 258 12.83 -9.28 3.92
C SER A 258 13.50 -10.13 2.82
N LEU A 259 12.82 -10.36 1.68
CA LEU A 259 13.41 -11.06 0.54
C LEU A 259 14.56 -10.24 -0.07
N VAL A 260 14.37 -8.95 -0.32
CA VAL A 260 15.48 -8.09 -0.80
C VAL A 260 16.63 -8.07 0.20
N THR A 261 16.35 -7.98 1.50
CA THR A 261 17.40 -8.02 2.53
C THR A 261 18.21 -9.32 2.45
N LEU A 262 17.54 -10.46 2.29
CA LEU A 262 18.18 -11.76 2.10
C LEU A 262 19.04 -11.77 0.84
N LEU A 263 18.52 -11.28 -0.30
CA LEU A 263 19.30 -11.21 -1.55
C LEU A 263 20.54 -10.32 -1.41
N ILE A 264 20.44 -9.21 -0.70
CA ILE A 264 21.60 -8.34 -0.40
C ILE A 264 22.66 -9.07 0.45
N THR A 265 22.26 -9.90 1.43
CA THR A 265 23.22 -10.70 2.20
C THR A 265 23.90 -11.75 1.31
N LEU A 266 23.17 -12.38 0.39
CA LEU A 266 23.75 -13.32 -0.59
C LEU A 266 24.71 -12.61 -1.54
N LYS A 267 24.39 -11.42 -2.04
CA LYS A 267 25.27 -10.58 -2.87
C LYS A 267 26.54 -10.16 -2.11
N ALA A 268 26.45 -10.00 -0.79
CA ALA A 268 27.62 -9.77 0.06
C ALA A 268 28.53 -11.01 0.23
N GLY A 269 28.13 -12.15 -0.34
CA GLY A 269 28.86 -13.43 -0.26
C GLY A 269 28.51 -14.28 0.98
N LEU A 270 27.37 -14.00 1.62
CA LEU A 270 27.00 -14.58 2.92
C LEU A 270 25.78 -15.50 2.78
N LYS A 271 25.90 -16.74 3.21
CA LYS A 271 24.78 -17.67 3.40
C LYS A 271 24.44 -17.72 4.90
N LEU A 272 23.50 -16.86 5.30
CA LEU A 272 23.13 -16.69 6.71
C LEU A 272 21.96 -17.59 7.10
N PRO A 273 21.86 -18.05 8.38
CA PRO A 273 20.66 -18.66 8.89
C PRO A 273 19.46 -17.73 8.79
N MET A 274 18.33 -18.24 8.30
CA MET A 274 17.08 -17.51 8.23
C MET A 274 16.30 -17.69 9.53
N ILE A 275 15.98 -16.59 10.21
CA ILE A 275 15.06 -16.59 11.36
C ILE A 275 13.65 -16.27 10.85
N PHE A 276 12.73 -17.21 11.05
CA PHE A 276 11.31 -17.04 10.76
C PHE A 276 10.49 -17.13 12.05
N ALA A 277 9.81 -16.05 12.42
CA ALA A 277 8.87 -16.05 13.54
C ALA A 277 7.50 -16.50 13.03
N ASP A 278 7.19 -17.76 13.16
CA ASP A 278 5.88 -18.32 12.83
C ASP A 278 4.90 -17.99 13.97
N THR A 279 3.90 -17.16 13.69
CA THR A 279 2.87 -16.83 14.69
C THR A 279 1.75 -17.84 14.75
N GLY A 280 1.70 -18.78 13.79
CA GLY A 280 0.58 -19.70 13.58
C GLY A 280 -0.64 -19.03 12.95
N LEU A 281 -0.48 -17.78 12.49
CA LEU A 281 -1.51 -16.95 11.87
C LEU A 281 -1.10 -16.49 10.46
N GLU A 282 -0.05 -17.05 9.92
CA GLU A 282 0.42 -16.80 8.56
C GLU A 282 -0.47 -17.50 7.54
N PHE A 283 -0.53 -16.92 6.33
CA PHE A 283 -1.16 -17.59 5.18
C PHE A 283 -0.34 -18.83 4.78
N PRO A 284 -1.00 -19.90 4.27
CA PRO A 284 -0.31 -21.08 3.74
C PRO A 284 0.76 -20.73 2.70
N GLU A 285 0.48 -19.77 1.82
CA GLU A 285 1.42 -19.27 0.80
C GLU A 285 2.67 -18.63 1.42
N THR A 286 2.54 -18.00 2.57
CA THR A 286 3.70 -17.42 3.28
C THR A 286 4.59 -18.53 3.82
N ILE A 287 4.01 -19.55 4.45
CA ILE A 287 4.75 -20.72 4.94
C ILE A 287 5.45 -21.44 3.80
N GLN A 288 4.77 -21.62 2.66
CA GLN A 288 5.36 -22.24 1.48
C GLN A 288 6.49 -21.40 0.91
N ASN A 289 6.28 -20.08 0.77
CA ASN A 289 7.31 -19.17 0.27
C ASN A 289 8.60 -19.19 1.11
N VAL A 290 8.48 -19.28 2.45
CA VAL A 290 9.65 -19.42 3.32
C VAL A 290 10.46 -20.67 2.97
N LYS A 291 9.80 -21.80 2.71
CA LYS A 291 10.45 -23.07 2.32
C LYS A 291 11.09 -22.96 0.93
N ASP A 292 10.35 -22.46 -0.04
CA ASP A 292 10.81 -22.35 -1.44
C ASP A 292 12.04 -21.41 -1.55
N VAL A 293 12.02 -20.29 -0.82
CA VAL A 293 13.16 -19.36 -0.77
C VAL A 293 14.37 -20.01 -0.11
N ALA A 294 14.17 -20.72 1.01
CA ALA A 294 15.25 -21.41 1.69
C ALA A 294 15.88 -22.50 0.80
N GLU A 295 15.05 -23.29 0.12
CA GLU A 295 15.50 -24.33 -0.82
C GLU A 295 16.25 -23.72 -2.01
N LYS A 296 15.67 -22.71 -2.68
CA LYS A 296 16.26 -22.03 -3.85
C LYS A 296 17.67 -21.51 -3.56
N TYR A 297 17.90 -20.96 -2.37
CA TYR A 297 19.19 -20.35 -2.02
C TYR A 297 20.08 -21.24 -1.13
N GLY A 298 19.62 -22.44 -0.77
CA GLY A 298 20.37 -23.40 0.07
C GLY A 298 20.65 -22.84 1.46
N LEU A 299 19.60 -22.32 2.12
CA LEU A 299 19.66 -21.69 3.45
C LEU A 299 18.95 -22.54 4.50
N SER A 300 19.44 -22.50 5.75
CA SER A 300 18.77 -23.11 6.88
C SER A 300 17.72 -22.15 7.45
N VAL A 301 16.52 -22.68 7.73
CA VAL A 301 15.44 -21.95 8.41
C VAL A 301 15.40 -22.39 9.88
N ILE A 302 15.43 -21.42 10.77
CA ILE A 302 15.23 -21.63 12.20
C ILE A 302 13.96 -20.90 12.58
N SER A 303 12.95 -21.66 12.98
CA SER A 303 11.64 -21.12 13.34
C SER A 303 11.15 -21.65 14.67
N GLU A 304 10.29 -20.90 15.30
CA GLU A 304 9.53 -21.27 16.50
C GLU A 304 8.09 -20.79 16.30
N CYS A 305 7.12 -21.66 16.59
CA CYS A 305 5.71 -21.35 16.44
C CYS A 305 5.17 -20.70 17.71
N GLY A 306 4.51 -19.55 17.55
CA GLY A 306 3.88 -18.79 18.63
C GLY A 306 2.36 -18.95 18.71
N SER A 307 1.78 -19.97 18.07
CA SER A 307 0.33 -20.17 18.03
C SER A 307 -0.31 -20.38 19.39
N GLU A 308 0.30 -21.22 20.24
CA GLU A 308 -0.25 -21.48 21.58
C GLU A 308 -0.23 -20.22 22.45
N GLU A 309 0.86 -19.47 22.38
CA GLU A 309 1.00 -18.20 23.09
C GLU A 309 -0.05 -17.19 22.64
N PHE A 310 -0.34 -17.13 21.32
CA PHE A 310 -1.37 -16.23 20.81
C PHE A 310 -2.73 -16.51 21.41
N TRP A 311 -3.17 -17.78 21.42
CA TRP A 311 -4.51 -18.12 21.91
C TRP A 311 -4.64 -17.98 23.43
N LYS A 312 -3.58 -18.27 24.19
CA LYS A 312 -3.55 -18.04 25.64
C LYS A 312 -3.67 -16.55 25.97
N GLU A 313 -2.90 -15.70 25.28
CA GLU A 313 -2.96 -14.26 25.48
C GLU A 313 -4.29 -13.66 24.98
N PHE A 314 -4.87 -14.21 23.91
CA PHE A 314 -6.16 -13.79 23.39
C PHE A 314 -7.29 -13.97 24.43
N GLU A 315 -7.31 -15.05 25.15
CA GLU A 315 -8.31 -15.30 26.20
C GLU A 315 -8.18 -14.30 27.36
N VAL A 316 -6.97 -13.88 27.69
CA VAL A 316 -6.69 -12.97 28.81
C VAL A 316 -6.85 -11.50 28.41
N GLN A 317 -6.28 -11.10 27.27
CA GLN A 317 -6.16 -9.72 26.83
C GLN A 317 -7.24 -9.30 25.82
N GLY A 318 -7.95 -10.27 25.24
CA GLY A 318 -8.86 -10.06 24.11
C GLY A 318 -8.15 -9.90 22.78
N PRO A 319 -8.88 -9.61 21.70
CA PRO A 319 -8.31 -9.45 20.38
C PRO A 319 -7.28 -8.31 20.34
N PRO A 320 -6.21 -8.47 19.54
CA PRO A 320 -5.26 -7.39 19.35
C PRO A 320 -5.91 -6.25 18.55
N ALA A 321 -5.51 -5.00 18.83
CA ALA A 321 -6.00 -3.82 18.13
C ALA A 321 -4.86 -3.03 17.48
N VAL A 322 -5.18 -2.04 16.65
CA VAL A 322 -4.18 -1.15 16.02
C VAL A 322 -3.32 -0.46 17.08
N ASP A 323 -3.94 -0.05 18.16
CA ASP A 323 -3.34 0.63 19.30
C ASP A 323 -2.98 -0.30 20.46
N PHE A 324 -3.29 -1.61 20.37
CA PHE A 324 -2.98 -2.61 21.39
C PHE A 324 -2.41 -3.89 20.76
N ARG A 325 -1.13 -3.85 20.43
CA ARG A 325 -0.43 -4.86 19.63
C ARG A 325 0.39 -5.86 20.46
N TRP A 326 -0.20 -6.41 21.52
CA TRP A 326 0.42 -7.43 22.35
C TRP A 326 0.90 -8.65 21.52
N CYS A 327 0.13 -9.04 20.49
CA CYS A 327 0.45 -10.17 19.63
C CYS A 327 1.84 -10.09 18.99
N CYS A 328 2.31 -8.90 18.62
CA CYS A 328 3.64 -8.74 18.05
C CYS A 328 4.76 -9.00 19.08
N LYS A 329 4.53 -8.66 20.36
CA LYS A 329 5.49 -8.92 21.44
C LYS A 329 5.58 -10.41 21.73
N SER A 330 4.42 -11.04 21.99
CA SER A 330 4.33 -12.45 22.42
C SER A 330 4.67 -13.43 21.29
N CYS A 331 4.14 -13.20 20.06
CA CYS A 331 4.20 -14.18 18.99
C CYS A 331 5.28 -13.92 17.93
N LYS A 332 5.94 -12.74 17.93
CA LYS A 332 7.04 -12.45 16.99
C LYS A 332 8.35 -12.18 17.73
N LEU A 333 8.38 -11.21 18.65
CA LEU A 333 9.63 -10.81 19.29
C LEU A 333 10.12 -11.83 20.32
N ALA A 334 9.21 -12.42 21.11
CA ALA A 334 9.60 -13.43 22.10
C ALA A 334 10.16 -14.72 21.46
N PRO A 335 9.54 -15.31 20.40
CA PRO A 335 10.15 -16.42 19.67
C PRO A 335 11.53 -16.07 19.06
N VAL A 336 11.69 -14.91 18.44
CA VAL A 336 12.99 -14.48 17.90
C VAL A 336 14.04 -14.42 19.01
N ARG A 337 13.70 -13.88 20.19
CA ARG A 337 14.61 -13.86 21.34
C ARG A 337 15.02 -15.26 21.75
N ARG A 338 14.07 -16.19 21.93
CA ARG A 338 14.36 -17.59 22.31
C ARG A 338 15.26 -18.30 21.30
N ILE A 339 14.98 -18.09 19.99
CA ILE A 339 15.82 -18.63 18.92
C ILE A 339 17.27 -18.15 19.05
N ILE A 340 17.48 -16.85 19.23
CA ILE A 340 18.83 -16.26 19.31
C ILE A 340 19.55 -16.75 20.57
N GLU A 341 18.91 -16.65 21.74
CA GLU A 341 19.49 -17.05 23.03
C GLU A 341 19.89 -18.53 23.02
N LYS A 342 19.02 -19.40 22.46
CA LYS A 342 19.24 -20.83 22.40
C LYS A 342 20.37 -21.25 21.44
N ASN A 343 20.51 -20.59 20.30
CA ASN A 343 21.43 -21.04 19.25
C ASN A 343 22.79 -20.32 19.31
N TRP A 344 22.83 -19.06 19.76
CA TRP A 344 24.03 -18.23 19.62
C TRP A 344 24.34 -17.33 20.83
N GLY A 345 23.42 -17.21 21.77
CA GLY A 345 23.50 -16.22 22.86
C GLY A 345 23.17 -14.81 22.37
N GLU A 346 23.97 -14.27 21.46
CA GLU A 346 23.73 -12.97 20.79
C GLU A 346 23.91 -13.11 19.27
N ALA A 347 23.19 -12.26 18.52
CA ALA A 347 23.26 -12.23 17.06
C ALA A 347 23.14 -10.83 16.48
N VAL A 348 23.74 -10.61 15.31
CA VAL A 348 23.39 -9.48 14.45
C VAL A 348 22.42 -9.96 13.38
N SER A 349 21.21 -9.40 13.36
CA SER A 349 20.16 -9.79 12.41
C SER A 349 19.92 -8.70 11.37
N PHE A 350 20.03 -9.07 10.10
CA PHE A 350 19.66 -8.19 8.98
C PHE A 350 18.14 -8.24 8.79
N ILE A 351 17.49 -7.06 8.82
CA ILE A 351 16.03 -6.91 8.86
C ILE A 351 15.56 -6.06 7.70
N GLY A 352 14.50 -6.50 7.01
CA GLY A 352 13.84 -5.79 5.92
C GLY A 352 12.99 -4.62 6.39
N GLN A 353 13.60 -3.62 7.06
CA GLN A 353 12.92 -2.41 7.51
C GLN A 353 13.29 -1.23 6.63
N ARG A 354 12.26 -0.47 6.18
CA ARG A 354 12.44 0.76 5.39
C ARG A 354 11.88 1.98 6.13
N LYS A 355 12.54 3.13 5.99
CA LYS A 355 12.13 4.37 6.67
C LYS A 355 10.79 4.93 6.16
N PHE A 356 10.41 4.60 4.93
CA PHE A 356 9.19 5.12 4.30
C PHE A 356 7.90 4.38 4.71
N GLU A 357 7.99 3.31 5.49
CA GLU A 357 6.82 2.53 5.92
C GLU A 357 6.02 3.20 7.05
N SER A 358 6.66 4.05 7.87
CA SER A 358 5.97 4.80 8.93
C SER A 358 6.83 5.95 9.46
N ALA A 359 6.18 6.97 10.06
CA ALA A 359 6.86 8.09 10.71
C ALA A 359 7.88 7.64 11.78
N LYS A 360 7.55 6.58 12.51
CA LYS A 360 8.44 6.01 13.54
C LYS A 360 9.67 5.34 12.91
N ARG A 361 9.51 4.57 11.82
CA ARG A 361 10.63 3.95 11.11
C ARG A 361 11.53 4.97 10.42
N MET A 362 10.97 6.12 10.03
CA MET A 362 11.77 7.22 9.47
C MET A 362 12.81 7.75 10.47
N GLN A 363 12.47 7.76 11.75
CA GLN A 363 13.35 8.23 12.83
C GLN A 363 14.28 7.15 13.40
N SER A 364 14.06 5.87 13.04
CA SER A 364 14.86 4.76 13.54
C SER A 364 16.29 4.82 13.00
N PRO A 365 17.32 4.54 13.81
CA PRO A 365 18.67 4.37 13.33
C PRO A 365 18.76 3.17 12.39
N ARG A 366 19.81 3.10 11.58
CA ARG A 366 20.02 1.99 10.63
C ARG A 366 20.54 0.73 11.32
N VAL A 367 21.15 0.88 12.49
CA VAL A 367 21.60 -0.21 13.39
C VAL A 367 21.10 0.12 14.79
N TRP A 368 20.42 -0.83 15.44
CA TRP A 368 19.85 -0.62 16.77
C TRP A 368 19.70 -1.93 17.55
N ARG A 369 19.67 -1.85 18.88
CA ARG A 369 19.19 -2.96 19.74
C ARG A 369 17.72 -2.74 20.08
N ASN A 370 16.91 -3.77 19.86
CA ASN A 370 15.51 -3.74 20.27
C ASN A 370 15.42 -4.06 21.76
N LYS A 371 14.75 -3.20 22.53
CA LYS A 371 14.60 -3.41 23.97
C LYS A 371 13.83 -4.69 24.37
N ASN A 372 13.00 -5.22 23.46
CA ASN A 372 12.29 -6.48 23.68
C ASN A 372 13.11 -7.71 23.25
N VAL A 373 14.25 -7.53 22.56
CA VAL A 373 15.15 -8.60 22.09
C VAL A 373 16.60 -8.09 22.27
N LEU A 374 17.05 -7.99 23.51
CA LEU A 374 18.36 -7.41 23.85
C LEU A 374 19.55 -8.21 23.28
N CYS A 375 19.37 -9.52 23.08
CA CYS A 375 20.34 -10.41 22.44
C CYS A 375 20.49 -10.16 20.92
N GLN A 376 19.70 -9.27 20.33
CA GLN A 376 19.72 -8.96 18.90
C GLN A 376 20.21 -7.56 18.61
N LEU A 377 21.29 -7.46 17.85
CA LEU A 377 21.65 -6.23 17.15
C LEU A 377 20.95 -6.23 15.79
N SER A 378 20.01 -5.33 15.58
CA SER A 378 19.25 -5.21 14.34
C SER A 378 19.96 -4.29 13.36
N ALA A 379 20.05 -4.66 12.09
CA ALA A 379 20.61 -3.84 11.01
C ALA A 379 19.70 -3.84 9.78
N ALA A 380 19.42 -2.67 9.21
CA ALA A 380 18.52 -2.49 8.08
C ALA A 380 19.27 -2.10 6.80
N PRO A 381 19.72 -3.06 5.96
CA PRO A 381 20.47 -2.79 4.73
C PRO A 381 19.69 -1.92 3.76
N ILE A 382 18.39 -2.13 3.66
CA ILE A 382 17.49 -1.47 2.72
C ILE A 382 16.70 -0.30 3.32
N GLN A 383 17.15 0.27 4.46
CA GLN A 383 16.42 1.33 5.17
C GLN A 383 16.04 2.52 4.26
N HIS A 384 16.89 2.86 3.29
CA HIS A 384 16.69 4.00 2.39
C HIS A 384 16.00 3.65 1.06
N TRP A 385 15.57 2.39 0.87
CA TRP A 385 14.85 1.97 -0.32
C TRP A 385 13.37 2.36 -0.23
N THR A 386 12.78 2.77 -1.37
CA THR A 386 11.33 2.92 -1.51
C THR A 386 10.72 1.57 -1.89
N ALA A 387 9.39 1.44 -1.82
CA ALA A 387 8.72 0.22 -2.28
C ALA A 387 9.01 -0.06 -3.77
N MET A 388 9.08 0.98 -4.60
CA MET A 388 9.43 0.80 -6.02
C MET A 388 10.87 0.31 -6.23
N HIS A 389 11.86 0.76 -5.43
CA HIS A 389 13.21 0.18 -5.47
C HIS A 389 13.18 -1.32 -5.16
N VAL A 390 12.42 -1.71 -4.12
CA VAL A 390 12.26 -3.11 -3.72
C VAL A 390 11.67 -3.93 -4.86
N TRP A 391 10.58 -3.47 -5.47
CA TRP A 391 9.90 -4.22 -6.53
C TRP A 391 10.72 -4.34 -7.80
N LEU A 392 11.31 -3.25 -8.29
CA LEU A 392 12.15 -3.31 -9.48
C LEU A 392 13.39 -4.17 -9.28
N TYR A 393 13.93 -4.19 -8.05
CA TYR A 393 15.03 -5.10 -7.71
C TYR A 393 14.57 -6.56 -7.74
N LEU A 394 13.42 -6.90 -7.13
CA LEU A 394 12.88 -8.26 -7.16
C LEU A 394 12.57 -8.74 -8.59
N PHE A 395 12.03 -7.88 -9.43
CA PHE A 395 11.78 -8.18 -10.84
C PHE A 395 13.08 -8.40 -11.59
N ARG A 396 14.08 -7.54 -11.38
CA ARG A 396 15.43 -7.68 -12.01
C ARG A 396 16.11 -8.99 -11.65
N GLU A 397 16.01 -9.43 -10.39
CA GLU A 397 16.62 -10.66 -9.88
C GLU A 397 15.75 -11.90 -10.11
N GLU A 398 14.59 -11.78 -10.76
CA GLU A 398 13.59 -12.86 -10.92
C GLU A 398 13.36 -13.61 -9.59
N ALA A 399 13.21 -12.82 -8.52
CA ALA A 399 13.18 -13.33 -7.16
C ALA A 399 11.82 -14.00 -6.84
N PRO A 400 11.79 -15.11 -6.08
CA PRO A 400 10.56 -15.82 -5.72
C PRO A 400 9.81 -15.09 -4.61
N TYR A 401 9.23 -13.93 -4.92
CA TYR A 401 8.42 -13.21 -3.95
C TYR A 401 7.10 -13.94 -3.68
N ASN A 402 6.50 -13.64 -2.53
CA ASN A 402 5.26 -14.26 -2.07
C ASN A 402 4.09 -13.98 -3.05
N PRO A 403 3.38 -15.02 -3.55
CA PRO A 403 2.31 -14.87 -4.53
C PRO A 403 1.11 -14.06 -4.02
N LEU A 404 0.97 -13.88 -2.71
CA LEU A 404 -0.09 -13.06 -2.12
C LEU A 404 -0.07 -11.60 -2.60
N TYR A 405 1.07 -11.09 -3.06
CA TYR A 405 1.14 -9.75 -3.66
C TYR A 405 0.38 -9.68 -4.98
N GLU A 406 0.48 -10.71 -5.82
CA GLU A 406 -0.28 -10.80 -7.07
C GLU A 406 -1.78 -10.95 -6.81
N LEU A 407 -2.14 -11.48 -5.65
CA LEU A 407 -3.51 -11.60 -5.18
C LEU A 407 -4.06 -10.31 -4.54
N GLY A 408 -3.32 -9.19 -4.59
CA GLY A 408 -3.77 -7.86 -4.19
C GLY A 408 -3.46 -7.46 -2.74
N LEU A 409 -2.67 -8.25 -2.00
CA LEU A 409 -2.19 -7.82 -0.69
C LEU A 409 -1.02 -6.84 -0.87
N ASP A 410 -1.12 -5.66 -0.28
CA ASP A 410 -0.06 -4.64 -0.31
C ASP A 410 1.09 -4.95 0.66
N ARG A 411 0.82 -5.78 1.67
CA ARG A 411 1.76 -6.24 2.68
C ARG A 411 1.46 -7.67 3.13
N ILE A 412 2.50 -8.41 3.46
CA ILE A 412 2.37 -9.76 4.04
C ILE A 412 2.46 -9.68 5.56
N GLY A 413 1.57 -10.38 6.24
CA GLY A 413 1.48 -10.48 7.71
C GLY A 413 0.48 -11.54 8.12
N CYS A 414 0.08 -11.55 9.39
CA CYS A 414 -0.97 -12.45 9.89
C CYS A 414 -2.29 -12.17 9.16
N PHE A 415 -3.08 -13.23 8.86
CA PHE A 415 -4.33 -13.09 8.10
C PHE A 415 -5.37 -12.16 8.76
N MET A 416 -5.38 -12.12 10.09
CA MET A 416 -6.29 -11.30 10.90
C MET A 416 -5.62 -10.04 11.48
N CYS A 417 -4.55 -9.53 10.86
CA CYS A 417 -3.79 -8.40 11.41
C CYS A 417 -4.69 -7.16 11.62
N PRO A 418 -4.81 -6.61 12.84
CA PRO A 418 -5.66 -5.43 13.09
C PRO A 418 -5.23 -4.18 12.30
N SER A 419 -3.97 -4.14 11.87
CA SER A 419 -3.43 -3.03 11.04
C SER A 419 -3.71 -3.17 9.54
N SER A 420 -4.43 -4.21 9.11
CA SER A 420 -4.92 -4.32 7.74
C SER A 420 -6.16 -3.43 7.55
N ASP A 421 -6.37 -2.91 6.35
CA ASP A 421 -7.57 -2.15 6.01
C ASP A 421 -8.80 -3.08 6.02
N VAL A 422 -10.00 -2.57 6.27
CA VAL A 422 -11.25 -3.37 6.23
C VAL A 422 -11.47 -3.94 4.83
N ALA A 423 -11.17 -3.17 3.78
CA ALA A 423 -11.21 -3.67 2.41
C ALA A 423 -10.33 -4.93 2.20
N CYS A 424 -9.13 -4.93 2.77
CA CYS A 424 -8.22 -6.07 2.72
C CYS A 424 -8.77 -7.26 3.52
N MET A 425 -9.33 -7.02 4.71
CA MET A 425 -9.96 -8.08 5.52
C MET A 425 -11.11 -8.76 4.80
N LYS A 426 -11.95 -7.99 4.10
CA LYS A 426 -13.05 -8.56 3.28
C LYS A 426 -12.55 -9.40 2.10
N ASP A 427 -11.44 -9.01 1.48
CA ASP A 427 -10.83 -9.83 0.42
C ASP A 427 -10.24 -11.14 1.01
N ILE A 428 -9.63 -11.07 2.21
CA ILE A 428 -9.14 -12.24 2.95
C ILE A 428 -10.30 -13.17 3.35
N GLU A 429 -11.39 -12.63 3.90
CA GLU A 429 -12.60 -13.37 4.25
C GLU A 429 -13.15 -14.14 3.04
N ALA A 430 -13.28 -13.46 1.90
CA ALA A 430 -13.78 -14.08 0.66
C ALA A 430 -12.85 -15.18 0.12
N ARG A 431 -11.55 -15.06 0.32
CA ARG A 431 -10.53 -15.97 -0.22
C ARG A 431 -10.25 -17.15 0.70
N TYR A 432 -10.27 -16.93 2.01
CA TYR A 432 -9.97 -17.91 3.06
C TYR A 432 -11.16 -18.05 4.02
N PRO A 433 -12.35 -18.47 3.54
CA PRO A 433 -13.57 -18.45 4.33
C PRO A 433 -13.49 -19.33 5.58
N GLU A 434 -12.79 -20.47 5.53
CA GLU A 434 -12.66 -21.36 6.68
C GLU A 434 -11.78 -20.73 7.78
N MET A 435 -10.64 -20.16 7.41
CA MET A 435 -9.76 -19.47 8.38
C MET A 435 -10.48 -18.24 8.99
N TRP A 436 -11.23 -17.50 8.18
CA TRP A 436 -11.97 -16.33 8.66
C TRP A 436 -13.11 -16.72 9.59
N LYS A 437 -13.86 -17.78 9.28
CA LYS A 437 -14.92 -18.30 10.11
C LYS A 437 -14.44 -18.76 11.49
N GLU A 438 -13.28 -19.40 11.58
CA GLU A 438 -12.68 -19.76 12.85
C GLU A 438 -12.32 -18.52 13.68
N TRP A 439 -11.75 -17.52 13.06
CA TRP A 439 -11.45 -16.23 13.69
C TRP A 439 -12.69 -15.52 14.20
N GLU A 440 -13.71 -15.40 13.36
CA GLU A 440 -14.97 -14.75 13.69
C GLU A 440 -15.72 -15.46 14.81
N ALA A 441 -15.69 -16.80 14.85
CA ALA A 441 -16.27 -17.58 15.93
C ALA A 441 -15.58 -17.29 17.29
N LYS A 442 -14.25 -17.15 17.30
CA LYS A 442 -13.49 -16.78 18.50
C LYS A 442 -13.74 -15.34 18.94
N LEU A 443 -13.82 -14.41 17.98
CA LEU A 443 -14.18 -13.02 18.26
C LEU A 443 -15.57 -12.90 18.87
N SER A 444 -16.55 -13.60 18.29
CA SER A 444 -17.94 -13.58 18.75
C SER A 444 -18.05 -14.19 20.16
N ALA A 445 -17.41 -15.33 20.40
CA ALA A 445 -17.41 -15.95 21.72
C ALA A 445 -16.79 -15.04 22.80
N TRP A 446 -15.66 -14.39 22.47
CA TRP A 446 -15.04 -13.43 23.37
C TRP A 446 -15.92 -12.19 23.60
N GLY A 447 -16.52 -11.67 22.52
CA GLY A 447 -17.43 -10.52 22.56
C GLY A 447 -18.66 -10.78 23.41
N ASP A 448 -19.31 -11.94 23.24
CA ASP A 448 -20.47 -12.35 24.04
C ASP A 448 -20.13 -12.45 25.55
N ALA A 449 -18.98 -13.04 25.85
CA ALA A 449 -18.48 -13.14 27.24
C ALA A 449 -18.20 -11.78 27.89
N HIS A 450 -17.91 -10.74 27.10
CA HIS A 450 -17.58 -9.40 27.56
C HIS A 450 -18.66 -8.35 27.27
N GLY A 451 -19.86 -8.78 26.85
CA GLY A 451 -21.01 -7.89 26.60
C GLY A 451 -20.88 -6.96 25.39
N MET A 452 -20.04 -7.33 24.42
CA MET A 452 -19.89 -6.55 23.19
C MET A 452 -21.10 -6.69 22.27
N PRO A 453 -21.50 -5.63 21.54
CA PRO A 453 -22.60 -5.72 20.60
C PRO A 453 -22.26 -6.66 19.42
N LYS A 454 -23.26 -7.40 18.89
CA LYS A 454 -23.05 -8.35 17.76
C LYS A 454 -22.30 -7.74 16.58
N GLN A 455 -22.57 -6.47 16.26
CA GLN A 455 -21.89 -5.75 15.17
C GLN A 455 -20.40 -5.51 15.41
N TRP A 456 -19.89 -5.73 16.63
CA TRP A 456 -18.52 -5.47 16.99
C TRP A 456 -17.54 -6.39 16.22
N ALA A 457 -17.83 -7.67 16.10
CA ALA A 457 -17.07 -8.61 15.27
C ALA A 457 -17.30 -8.37 13.77
N GLU A 458 -18.56 -8.33 13.33
CA GLU A 458 -18.98 -8.19 11.92
C GLU A 458 -18.44 -6.93 11.24
N LYS A 459 -18.40 -5.81 11.96
CA LYS A 459 -17.91 -4.51 11.42
C LYS A 459 -16.44 -4.26 11.73
N SER A 460 -15.71 -5.28 12.17
CA SER A 460 -14.28 -5.17 12.53
C SER A 460 -13.97 -4.06 13.55
N LEU A 461 -14.91 -3.75 14.45
CA LEU A 461 -14.74 -2.72 15.48
C LEU A 461 -13.72 -3.14 16.54
N TRP A 462 -13.45 -4.44 16.69
CA TRP A 462 -12.42 -4.98 17.55
C TRP A 462 -11.00 -4.45 17.23
N ARG A 463 -10.78 -3.93 16.02
CA ARG A 463 -9.49 -3.39 15.57
C ARG A 463 -9.05 -2.13 16.31
N ILE A 464 -9.97 -1.45 16.97
CA ILE A 464 -9.70 -0.21 17.72
C ILE A 464 -10.17 -0.42 19.14
N ARG A 465 -9.27 -0.32 20.10
CA ARG A 465 -9.59 -0.34 21.52
C ARG A 465 -9.75 1.11 22.01
N GLU A 466 -10.83 1.41 22.71
CA GLU A 466 -10.92 2.70 23.44
C GLU A 466 -9.83 2.70 24.51
N ARG A 467 -8.93 3.66 24.46
CA ARG A 467 -7.85 3.80 25.44
C ARG A 467 -8.43 4.18 26.79
N ASN A 468 -8.24 3.32 27.78
CA ASN A 468 -8.25 3.75 29.18
C ASN A 468 -6.89 4.40 29.48
N GLU A 469 -6.86 5.44 30.34
CA GLU A 469 -5.63 6.20 30.66
C GLU A 469 -4.49 5.31 31.21
N GLU A 470 -4.79 4.14 31.74
CA GLU A 470 -3.82 3.15 32.23
C GLU A 470 -3.04 2.42 31.13
N ASP A 471 -3.52 2.38 29.87
CA ASP A 471 -2.88 1.68 28.75
C ASP A 471 -1.80 2.54 28.03
N ALA A 472 -1.64 3.81 28.41
CA ALA A 472 -0.79 4.76 27.70
C ALA A 472 0.72 4.43 27.79
N ASP A 473 1.13 3.66 28.77
CA ASP A 473 2.55 3.37 29.05
C ASP A 473 3.09 2.14 28.28
N THR A 474 2.22 1.31 27.71
CA THR A 474 2.63 0.06 27.03
C THR A 474 3.01 0.24 25.55
N ASP A 475 2.55 1.32 24.90
CA ASP A 475 2.61 1.50 23.43
C ASP A 475 3.80 2.35 22.93
N SER A 476 4.65 2.88 23.81
CA SER A 476 5.69 3.83 23.40
C SER A 476 6.83 3.23 22.55
N HIS A 477 6.77 1.93 22.12
CA HIS A 477 7.98 1.25 21.65
C HIS A 477 7.83 0.20 20.54
N PHE A 478 6.94 0.44 19.56
CA PHE A 478 6.96 -0.34 18.29
C PHE A 478 7.45 0.45 17.09
#